data_b04b188490562d1d32ec1527da6e4776
#
_entry.id   b04b188490562d1d32ec1527da6e4776
#
_cell.length_a   1.000
_cell.length_b   1.000
_cell.length_c   1.000
_cell.angle_alpha   90.00
_cell.angle_beta   90.00
_cell.angle_gamma   90.00
#
_symmetry.space_group_name_H-M   'P 1'
#
loop_
_entity.id
_entity.type
_entity.pdbx_description
1 polymer ?
#
loop_
_entity_poly.entity_id
_entity_poly.type
_entity_poly.pdbx_seq_one_letter_code
_entity_poly.pdbx_strand_id
1 'polypeptide(L)'
;MRIDNRDNNDLRDIAINKNIQFQSDGSCIISLGNTQVVCAVRYENKVPPFLKGSGKGWVTAEYSMMPGSTNTRTNRNNTNSGRSKEIQRLIGRSLRAVLDLNQIGENSLIVDCDVLNADGGTRTASVIGSVIALQNAIVKLQKSKALPNNIDFNPIAAISVGIVNNEVMLDLNYSEDSQAIADFNFVMDTNGNIIEVQGTGESGIFTKTQLITATEMAESAIKHIISIQKEYFD
;
A
#
# COMPACT_ATOMS: atom_id res chain seq x y z
N MET A 1 1.90 11.97 25.03
CA MET A 1 2.05 12.89 23.89
C MET A 1 3.03 12.23 22.92
N ARG A 2 2.70 12.11 21.66
CA ARG A 2 3.54 11.51 20.62
C ARG A 2 4.77 12.40 20.38
N ILE A 3 5.88 11.80 19.93
CA ILE A 3 7.16 12.53 19.76
C ILE A 3 7.03 13.68 18.72
N ASP A 4 6.17 13.51 17.73
CA ASP A 4 5.90 14.49 16.67
C ASP A 4 4.70 15.43 16.96
N ASN A 5 4.20 15.42 18.19
CA ASN A 5 3.08 16.22 18.69
C ASN A 5 1.72 15.95 18.01
N ARG A 6 1.55 14.83 17.28
CA ARG A 6 0.25 14.40 16.75
C ARG A 6 -0.64 13.86 17.87
N ASP A 7 -1.95 14.01 17.72
CA ASP A 7 -2.91 13.27 18.51
C ASP A 7 -2.99 11.81 18.07
N ASN A 8 -3.60 10.94 18.88
CA ASN A 8 -3.66 9.50 18.61
C ASN A 8 -4.41 9.16 17.30
N ASN A 9 -5.29 10.05 16.84
CA ASN A 9 -6.09 9.90 15.62
C ASN A 9 -5.47 10.58 14.39
N ASP A 10 -4.33 11.24 14.54
CA ASP A 10 -3.75 12.02 13.46
C ASP A 10 -2.89 11.19 12.52
N LEU A 11 -3.02 11.47 11.23
CA LEU A 11 -2.11 11.00 10.19
C LEU A 11 -0.85 11.86 10.14
N ARG A 12 0.24 11.26 9.69
CA ARG A 12 1.40 12.02 9.21
C ARG A 12 1.05 12.76 7.92
N ASP A 13 1.81 13.79 7.60
CA ASP A 13 1.68 14.50 6.33
C ASP A 13 1.81 13.54 5.15
N ILE A 14 0.90 13.65 4.20
CA ILE A 14 0.89 12.85 2.96
C ILE A 14 1.32 13.75 1.82
N ALA A 15 2.40 13.38 1.14
CA ALA A 15 2.85 14.05 -0.09
C ALA A 15 3.01 13.05 -1.23
N ILE A 16 2.57 13.43 -2.43
CA ILE A 16 2.55 12.57 -3.61
C ILE A 16 3.12 13.35 -4.80
N ASN A 17 4.08 12.72 -5.52
CA ASN A 17 4.57 13.23 -6.79
C ASN A 17 4.39 12.16 -7.86
N LYS A 18 3.64 12.48 -8.93
CA LYS A 18 3.37 11.54 -10.04
C LYS A 18 4.47 11.56 -11.09
N ASN A 19 4.47 10.55 -11.95
CA ASN A 19 5.26 10.46 -13.18
C ASN A 19 6.76 10.58 -12.98
N ILE A 20 7.27 9.98 -11.88
CA ILE A 20 8.68 10.07 -11.50
C ILE A 20 9.59 9.10 -12.27
N GLN A 21 9.04 8.06 -12.89
CA GLN A 21 9.78 7.12 -13.71
C GLN A 21 9.32 7.18 -15.16
N PHE A 22 10.15 7.71 -16.02
CA PHE A 22 9.87 7.95 -17.45
C PHE A 22 9.47 6.69 -18.23
N GLN A 23 10.09 5.54 -17.91
CA GLN A 23 9.87 4.28 -18.64
C GLN A 23 8.69 3.46 -18.11
N SER A 24 8.11 3.82 -16.97
CA SER A 24 6.97 3.11 -16.41
C SER A 24 5.67 3.49 -17.11
N ASP A 25 4.67 2.64 -16.97
CA ASP A 25 3.32 2.94 -17.47
C ASP A 25 2.56 3.87 -16.54
N GLY A 26 2.85 3.82 -15.23
CA GLY A 26 2.44 4.78 -14.22
C GLY A 26 3.42 4.75 -13.07
N SER A 27 3.66 5.88 -12.41
CA SER A 27 4.56 5.93 -11.26
C SER A 27 4.28 7.12 -10.35
N CYS A 28 4.60 6.93 -9.07
CA CYS A 28 4.62 8.01 -8.10
C CYS A 28 5.65 7.75 -7.01
N ILE A 29 6.01 8.80 -6.30
CA ILE A 29 6.61 8.71 -4.97
C ILE A 29 5.55 9.17 -3.98
N ILE A 30 5.32 8.35 -2.96
CA ILE A 30 4.46 8.65 -1.81
C ILE A 30 5.35 8.90 -0.58
N SER A 31 5.01 9.93 0.17
CA SER A 31 5.59 10.19 1.49
C SER A 31 4.49 10.15 2.55
N LEU A 32 4.72 9.42 3.63
CA LEU A 32 3.95 9.48 4.88
C LEU A 32 4.91 9.96 5.96
N GLY A 33 4.90 11.25 6.27
CA GLY A 33 5.97 11.87 7.05
C GLY A 33 7.34 11.57 6.43
N ASN A 34 8.23 10.95 7.19
CA ASN A 34 9.58 10.57 6.72
C ASN A 34 9.60 9.27 5.90
N THR A 35 8.56 8.44 5.94
CA THR A 35 8.51 7.23 5.11
C THR A 35 8.28 7.60 3.65
N GLN A 36 9.16 7.13 2.76
CA GLN A 36 9.08 7.39 1.33
C GLN A 36 9.18 6.11 0.52
N VAL A 37 8.24 5.93 -0.42
CA VAL A 37 8.20 4.77 -1.31
C VAL A 37 7.99 5.21 -2.74
N VAL A 38 8.81 4.71 -3.65
CA VAL A 38 8.58 4.77 -5.09
C VAL A 38 7.69 3.60 -5.50
N CYS A 39 6.60 3.90 -6.19
CA CYS A 39 5.72 2.90 -6.77
C CYS A 39 5.70 3.08 -8.29
N ALA A 40 5.95 2.01 -9.02
CA ALA A 40 5.97 2.04 -10.48
C ALA A 40 5.24 0.83 -11.06
N VAL A 41 4.48 1.05 -12.12
CA VAL A 41 3.69 0.02 -12.78
C VAL A 41 4.27 -0.29 -14.14
N ARG A 42 4.38 -1.58 -14.44
CA ARG A 42 4.76 -2.09 -15.75
C ARG A 42 3.67 -3.00 -16.31
N TYR A 43 3.27 -2.73 -17.53
CA TYR A 43 2.35 -3.58 -18.29
C TYR A 43 3.13 -4.68 -19.02
N GLU A 44 2.58 -5.90 -18.99
CA GLU A 44 3.03 -7.03 -19.81
C GLU A 44 1.84 -7.68 -20.51
N ASN A 45 1.98 -7.85 -21.84
CA ASN A 45 0.97 -8.56 -22.66
C ASN A 45 1.12 -10.08 -22.50
N LYS A 46 1.02 -10.55 -21.27
CA LYS A 46 1.01 -11.97 -20.90
C LYS A 46 0.51 -12.12 -19.47
N VAL A 47 0.04 -13.31 -19.13
CA VAL A 47 -0.33 -13.69 -17.76
C VAL A 47 0.56 -14.84 -17.27
N PRO A 48 0.64 -15.07 -15.96
CA PRO A 48 1.27 -16.26 -15.40
C PRO A 48 0.68 -17.55 -15.99
N PRO A 49 1.47 -18.65 -16.08
CA PRO A 49 1.03 -19.91 -16.70
C PRO A 49 -0.30 -20.45 -16.19
N PHE A 50 -0.60 -20.27 -14.90
CA PHE A 50 -1.85 -20.76 -14.30
C PHE A 50 -3.11 -19.99 -14.73
N LEU A 51 -2.98 -18.84 -15.39
CA LEU A 51 -4.11 -18.02 -15.93
C LEU A 51 -4.20 -18.09 -17.45
N LYS A 52 -3.26 -18.73 -18.13
CA LYS A 52 -3.25 -18.81 -19.59
C LYS A 52 -4.49 -19.53 -20.11
N GLY A 53 -5.22 -18.89 -21.03
CA GLY A 53 -6.48 -19.39 -21.59
C GLY A 53 -7.71 -19.15 -20.69
N SER A 54 -7.57 -18.44 -19.58
CA SER A 54 -8.70 -18.12 -18.67
C SER A 54 -9.46 -16.85 -19.06
N GLY A 55 -8.89 -16.01 -19.93
CA GLY A 55 -9.39 -14.68 -20.26
C GLY A 55 -9.20 -13.65 -19.15
N LYS A 56 -8.55 -14.01 -18.04
CA LYS A 56 -8.36 -13.15 -16.87
C LYS A 56 -6.95 -12.56 -16.83
N GLY A 57 -6.87 -11.30 -16.44
CA GLY A 57 -5.60 -10.65 -16.18
C GLY A 57 -5.04 -10.87 -14.78
N TRP A 58 -3.90 -10.26 -14.52
CA TRP A 58 -3.23 -10.39 -13.24
C TRP A 58 -2.63 -9.06 -12.77
N VAL A 59 -2.72 -8.81 -11.46
CA VAL A 59 -1.98 -7.74 -10.80
C VAL A 59 -1.11 -8.37 -9.75
N THR A 60 0.18 -8.03 -9.76
CA THR A 60 1.15 -8.49 -8.78
C THR A 60 2.04 -7.34 -8.32
N ALA A 61 2.72 -7.53 -7.20
CA ALA A 61 3.64 -6.53 -6.67
C ALA A 61 4.97 -7.16 -6.24
N GLU A 62 6.02 -6.38 -6.42
CA GLU A 62 7.33 -6.59 -5.81
C GLU A 62 7.57 -5.51 -4.75
N TYR A 63 8.32 -5.84 -3.71
CA TYR A 63 8.63 -4.91 -2.63
C TYR A 63 10.09 -5.05 -2.22
N SER A 64 10.78 -3.93 -2.16
CA SER A 64 12.18 -3.87 -1.78
C SER A 64 12.47 -2.67 -0.88
N MET A 65 13.49 -2.82 -0.03
CA MET A 65 14.04 -1.72 0.76
C MET A 65 15.41 -1.33 0.20
N MET A 66 15.58 -0.04 -0.12
CA MET A 66 16.87 0.49 -0.52
C MET A 66 17.90 0.29 0.61
N PRO A 67 19.19 0.03 0.30
CA PRO A 67 20.20 -0.24 1.32
C PRO A 67 20.34 0.82 2.42
N GLY A 68 20.08 2.07 2.08
CA GLY A 68 20.15 3.20 3.02
C GLY A 68 18.81 3.63 3.60
N SER A 69 17.71 2.86 3.40
CA SER A 69 16.37 3.23 3.83
C SER A 69 16.14 3.11 5.33
N THR A 70 16.99 2.41 6.05
CA THR A 70 16.90 2.15 7.49
C THR A 70 18.16 2.61 8.21
N ASN A 71 18.10 2.78 9.53
CA ASN A 71 19.26 3.15 10.38
C ASN A 71 20.44 2.18 10.23
N THR A 72 20.17 0.89 10.04
CA THR A 72 21.18 -0.11 9.71
C THR A 72 21.05 -0.48 8.24
N ARG A 73 22.16 -0.46 7.51
CA ARG A 73 22.17 -0.74 6.07
C ARG A 73 21.54 -2.08 5.75
N THR A 74 20.53 -2.08 4.89
CA THR A 74 19.86 -3.27 4.36
C THR A 74 20.66 -3.89 3.20
N ASN A 75 20.72 -5.22 3.13
CA ASN A 75 21.38 -5.88 2.00
C ASN A 75 20.49 -5.78 0.73
N ARG A 76 21.11 -5.51 -0.44
CA ARG A 76 20.38 -5.45 -1.73
C ARG A 76 19.64 -6.75 -2.07
N ASN A 77 20.13 -7.90 -1.63
CA ASN A 77 19.51 -9.21 -1.89
C ASN A 77 18.32 -9.52 -0.97
N ASN A 78 17.86 -8.56 -0.17
CA ASN A 78 16.80 -8.76 0.83
C ASN A 78 15.38 -8.84 0.23
N THR A 79 15.23 -8.64 -1.09
CA THR A 79 13.95 -8.81 -1.82
C THR A 79 13.35 -10.21 -1.68
N ASN A 80 14.17 -11.21 -1.40
CA ASN A 80 13.75 -12.60 -1.16
C ASN A 80 13.57 -12.97 0.32
N SER A 81 13.67 -12.02 1.24
CA SER A 81 13.40 -12.28 2.66
C SER A 81 11.94 -12.65 2.89
N GLY A 82 11.66 -13.39 3.96
CA GLY A 82 10.30 -13.75 4.35
C GLY A 82 9.40 -12.52 4.52
N ARG A 83 9.92 -11.44 5.13
CA ARG A 83 9.22 -10.16 5.30
C ARG A 83 8.91 -9.50 3.94
N SER A 84 9.86 -9.44 3.02
CA SER A 84 9.59 -8.86 1.69
C SER A 84 8.52 -9.63 0.94
N LYS A 85 8.58 -10.97 0.98
CA LYS A 85 7.58 -11.84 0.33
C LYS A 85 6.19 -11.71 0.97
N GLU A 86 6.10 -11.56 2.28
CA GLU A 86 4.85 -11.29 2.98
C GLU A 86 4.23 -9.98 2.51
N ILE A 87 5.02 -8.89 2.47
CA ILE A 87 4.57 -7.56 2.05
C ILE A 87 4.17 -7.55 0.57
N GLN A 88 4.94 -8.19 -0.32
CA GLN A 88 4.58 -8.38 -1.73
C GLN A 88 3.21 -9.03 -1.88
N ARG A 89 2.93 -10.06 -1.09
CA ARG A 89 1.63 -10.77 -1.11
C ARG A 89 0.50 -9.88 -0.62
N LEU A 90 0.72 -9.10 0.45
CA LEU A 90 -0.25 -8.13 0.96
C LEU A 90 -0.60 -7.10 -0.13
N ILE A 91 0.40 -6.43 -0.71
CA ILE A 91 0.19 -5.43 -1.74
C ILE A 91 -0.53 -6.04 -2.94
N GLY A 92 -0.04 -7.18 -3.46
CA GLY A 92 -0.64 -7.84 -4.61
C GLY A 92 -2.10 -8.27 -4.39
N ARG A 93 -2.46 -8.79 -3.18
CA ARG A 93 -3.84 -9.11 -2.84
C ARG A 93 -4.71 -7.86 -2.79
N SER A 94 -4.23 -6.82 -2.15
CA SER A 94 -4.93 -5.54 -2.05
C SER A 94 -5.21 -4.95 -3.43
N LEU A 95 -4.22 -4.92 -4.31
CA LEU A 95 -4.38 -4.36 -5.66
C LEU A 95 -5.33 -5.17 -6.55
N ARG A 96 -5.45 -6.49 -6.35
CA ARG A 96 -6.45 -7.30 -7.06
C ARG A 96 -7.89 -7.02 -6.65
N ALA A 97 -8.12 -6.35 -5.53
CA ALA A 97 -9.44 -5.88 -5.13
C ALA A 97 -9.83 -4.54 -5.78
N VAL A 98 -8.86 -3.82 -6.39
CA VAL A 98 -9.06 -2.51 -7.04
C VAL A 98 -9.76 -2.66 -8.39
N LEU A 99 -9.54 -3.78 -9.09
CA LEU A 99 -9.92 -4.00 -10.48
C LEU A 99 -10.73 -5.30 -10.65
N ASP A 100 -11.67 -5.30 -11.58
CA ASP A 100 -12.14 -6.56 -12.16
C ASP A 100 -11.10 -7.10 -13.14
N LEU A 101 -10.43 -8.18 -12.76
CA LEU A 101 -9.37 -8.81 -13.54
C LEU A 101 -9.86 -9.38 -14.88
N ASN A 102 -11.16 -9.62 -15.05
CA ASN A 102 -11.73 -10.05 -16.33
C ASN A 102 -11.70 -8.91 -17.36
N GLN A 103 -11.74 -7.65 -16.91
CA GLN A 103 -11.78 -6.49 -17.80
C GLN A 103 -10.41 -6.14 -18.40
N ILE A 104 -9.31 -6.61 -17.81
CA ILE A 104 -7.97 -6.34 -18.34
C ILE A 104 -7.47 -7.42 -19.32
N GLY A 105 -8.25 -8.50 -19.51
CA GLY A 105 -7.87 -9.63 -20.39
C GLY A 105 -6.59 -10.32 -19.91
N GLU A 106 -6.00 -11.19 -20.74
CA GLU A 106 -4.77 -11.93 -20.38
C GLU A 106 -3.51 -11.04 -20.35
N ASN A 107 -3.56 -9.95 -19.62
CA ASN A 107 -2.46 -9.01 -19.41
C ASN A 107 -2.06 -8.97 -17.93
N SER A 108 -0.83 -8.60 -17.65
CA SER A 108 -0.34 -8.38 -16.29
C SER A 108 0.03 -6.93 -16.04
N LEU A 109 -0.27 -6.45 -14.83
CA LEU A 109 0.22 -5.19 -14.28
C LEU A 109 1.11 -5.52 -13.10
N ILE A 110 2.40 -5.26 -13.24
CA ILE A 110 3.40 -5.53 -12.21
C ILE A 110 3.71 -4.20 -11.54
N VAL A 111 3.62 -4.17 -10.22
CA VAL A 111 3.86 -2.97 -9.42
C VAL A 111 5.11 -3.17 -8.59
N ASP A 112 6.12 -2.37 -8.85
CA ASP A 112 7.35 -2.33 -8.07
C ASP A 112 7.25 -1.26 -6.98
N CYS A 113 7.55 -1.62 -5.73
CA CYS A 113 7.55 -0.74 -4.57
C CYS A 113 8.93 -0.72 -3.94
N ASP A 114 9.66 0.39 -4.13
CA ASP A 114 10.99 0.58 -3.58
C ASP A 114 10.97 1.61 -2.45
N VAL A 115 11.27 1.15 -1.24
CA VAL A 115 11.33 2.03 -0.06
C VAL A 115 12.64 2.80 -0.06
N LEU A 116 12.55 4.12 -0.15
CA LEU A 116 13.68 5.05 -0.09
C LEU A 116 14.07 5.38 1.35
N ASN A 117 13.06 5.66 2.18
CA ASN A 117 13.20 5.94 3.62
C ASN A 117 12.12 5.18 4.38
N ALA A 118 12.50 4.54 5.48
CA ALA A 118 11.61 3.74 6.32
C ALA A 118 11.52 4.34 7.73
N ASP A 119 10.36 4.90 8.04
CA ASP A 119 10.01 5.43 9.35
C ASP A 119 8.60 4.95 9.77
N GLY A 120 8.40 3.62 9.81
CA GLY A 120 7.10 3.00 10.03
C GLY A 120 6.16 3.10 8.83
N GLY A 121 5.18 2.18 8.72
CA GLY A 121 4.14 2.21 7.69
C GLY A 121 4.61 2.02 6.25
N THR A 122 5.75 1.38 5.99
CA THR A 122 6.26 1.19 4.62
C THR A 122 5.34 0.35 3.75
N ARG A 123 4.68 -0.69 4.32
CA ARG A 123 3.72 -1.54 3.60
C ARG A 123 2.42 -0.79 3.25
N THR A 124 1.93 0.05 4.15
CA THR A 124 0.73 0.86 3.91
C THR A 124 0.98 1.96 2.91
N ALA A 125 2.12 2.67 3.00
CA ALA A 125 2.58 3.62 1.99
C ALA A 125 2.70 2.95 0.60
N SER A 126 3.25 1.73 0.53
CA SER A 126 3.34 0.97 -0.73
C SER A 126 1.97 0.70 -1.33
N VAL A 127 0.96 0.31 -0.53
CA VAL A 127 -0.42 0.14 -1.05
C VAL A 127 -0.98 1.45 -1.58
N ILE A 128 -0.86 2.56 -0.82
CA ILE A 128 -1.40 3.87 -1.21
C ILE A 128 -0.78 4.35 -2.53
N GLY A 129 0.54 4.33 -2.63
CA GLY A 129 1.25 4.75 -3.83
C GLY A 129 0.99 3.84 -5.03
N SER A 130 0.88 2.52 -4.79
CA SER A 130 0.58 1.55 -5.84
C SER A 130 -0.80 1.77 -6.47
N VAL A 131 -1.81 2.15 -5.69
CA VAL A 131 -3.15 2.46 -6.21
C VAL A 131 -3.11 3.66 -7.15
N ILE A 132 -2.37 4.70 -6.81
CA ILE A 132 -2.20 5.91 -7.65
C ILE A 132 -1.43 5.56 -8.93
N ALA A 133 -0.30 4.87 -8.81
CA ALA A 133 0.50 4.46 -9.95
C ALA A 133 -0.28 3.54 -10.89
N LEU A 134 -1.09 2.64 -10.34
CA LEU A 134 -1.92 1.69 -11.09
C LEU A 134 -3.03 2.40 -11.87
N GLN A 135 -3.73 3.34 -11.25
CA GLN A 135 -4.77 4.13 -11.91
C GLN A 135 -4.19 4.92 -13.09
N ASN A 136 -3.07 5.62 -12.87
CA ASN A 136 -2.41 6.41 -13.91
C ASN A 136 -1.89 5.52 -15.06
N ALA A 137 -1.38 4.31 -14.74
CA ALA A 137 -1.00 3.32 -15.74
C ALA A 137 -2.19 2.87 -16.59
N ILE A 138 -3.34 2.57 -15.96
CA ILE A 138 -4.55 2.15 -16.67
C ILE A 138 -5.00 3.23 -17.64
N VAL A 139 -5.09 4.50 -17.21
CA VAL A 139 -5.48 5.60 -18.08
C VAL A 139 -4.52 5.76 -19.27
N LYS A 140 -3.21 5.67 -19.03
CA LYS A 140 -2.21 5.71 -20.11
C LYS A 140 -2.38 4.56 -21.10
N LEU A 141 -2.61 3.34 -20.59
CA LEU A 141 -2.80 2.14 -21.40
C LEU A 141 -4.13 2.15 -22.18
N GLN A 142 -5.19 2.75 -21.63
CA GLN A 142 -6.45 2.99 -22.32
C GLN A 142 -6.26 4.00 -23.46
N LYS A 143 -5.56 5.13 -23.23
CA LYS A 143 -5.23 6.11 -24.27
C LYS A 143 -4.42 5.51 -25.43
N SER A 144 -3.53 4.55 -25.13
CA SER A 144 -2.76 3.82 -26.16
C SER A 144 -3.50 2.61 -26.75
N LYS A 145 -4.72 2.32 -26.31
CA LYS A 145 -5.54 1.17 -26.72
C LYS A 145 -4.92 -0.20 -26.35
N ALA A 146 -3.99 -0.23 -25.41
CA ALA A 146 -3.43 -1.48 -24.87
C ALA A 146 -4.40 -2.15 -23.88
N LEU A 147 -5.26 -1.37 -23.23
CA LEU A 147 -6.35 -1.85 -22.36
C LEU A 147 -7.71 -1.28 -22.81
N PRO A 148 -8.83 -1.96 -22.50
CA PRO A 148 -10.18 -1.46 -22.74
C PRO A 148 -10.49 -0.18 -21.98
N ASN A 149 -11.41 0.65 -22.49
CA ASN A 149 -11.79 1.93 -21.86
C ASN A 149 -12.76 1.78 -20.66
N ASN A 150 -13.34 0.61 -20.46
CA ASN A 150 -14.39 0.36 -19.46
C ASN A 150 -13.91 -0.51 -18.30
N ILE A 151 -12.76 -0.15 -17.73
CA ILE A 151 -12.24 -0.84 -16.56
C ILE A 151 -12.78 -0.16 -15.31
N ASP A 152 -13.50 -0.93 -14.48
CA ASP A 152 -13.98 -0.48 -13.17
C ASP A 152 -12.79 -0.39 -12.20
N PHE A 153 -12.65 0.76 -11.58
CA PHE A 153 -11.57 1.05 -10.65
C PHE A 153 -12.14 1.46 -9.29
N ASN A 154 -11.95 0.61 -8.29
CA ASN A 154 -12.36 0.84 -6.91
C ASN A 154 -11.15 1.19 -6.04
N PRO A 155 -10.93 2.48 -5.72
CA PRO A 155 -9.76 2.87 -4.93
C PRO A 155 -9.84 2.28 -3.52
N ILE A 156 -8.68 1.87 -3.05
CA ILE A 156 -8.44 1.36 -1.70
C ILE A 156 -7.30 2.13 -1.07
N ALA A 157 -7.24 2.13 0.24
CA ALA A 157 -6.04 2.58 0.95
C ALA A 157 -5.72 1.67 2.12
N ALA A 158 -4.55 1.87 2.69
CA ALA A 158 -4.06 1.12 3.82
C ALA A 158 -3.49 2.03 4.90
N ILE A 159 -3.64 1.63 6.16
CA ILE A 159 -3.07 2.36 7.29
C ILE A 159 -2.64 1.39 8.40
N SER A 160 -1.61 1.78 9.16
CA SER A 160 -1.23 1.10 10.38
C SER A 160 -1.92 1.71 11.59
N VAL A 161 -2.26 0.87 12.55
CA VAL A 161 -2.75 1.26 13.87
C VAL A 161 -2.03 0.39 14.89
N GLY A 162 -1.57 0.94 15.98
CA GLY A 162 -0.92 0.14 17.02
C GLY A 162 -1.40 0.48 18.41
N ILE A 163 -0.98 -0.35 19.36
CA ILE A 163 -1.22 -0.13 20.78
C ILE A 163 0.11 0.20 21.44
N VAL A 164 0.27 1.45 21.84
CA VAL A 164 1.47 1.96 22.50
C VAL A 164 1.06 2.55 23.85
N ASN A 165 1.73 2.15 24.93
CA ASN A 165 1.39 2.56 26.29
C ASN A 165 -0.10 2.38 26.64
N ASN A 166 -0.70 1.28 26.20
CA ASN A 166 -2.12 0.94 26.37
C ASN A 166 -3.12 1.88 25.64
N GLU A 167 -2.65 2.75 24.77
CA GLU A 167 -3.47 3.62 23.93
C GLU A 167 -3.44 3.14 22.49
N VAL A 168 -4.58 3.21 21.79
CA VAL A 168 -4.68 2.92 20.36
C VAL A 168 -4.23 4.16 19.60
N MET A 169 -3.27 4.02 18.70
CA MET A 169 -2.67 5.11 17.92
C MET A 169 -2.68 4.81 16.44
N LEU A 170 -3.10 5.78 15.65
CA LEU A 170 -3.12 5.72 14.20
C LEU A 170 -1.76 6.08 13.60
N ASP A 171 -1.40 5.44 12.48
CA ASP A 171 -0.24 5.79 11.64
C ASP A 171 1.07 5.91 12.42
N LEU A 172 1.54 4.77 12.93
CA LEU A 172 2.75 4.71 13.75
C LEU A 172 4.01 5.08 12.93
N ASN A 173 4.86 5.95 13.48
CA ASN A 173 6.25 6.08 13.05
C ASN A 173 7.09 4.91 13.60
N TYR A 174 8.36 4.81 13.17
CA TYR A 174 9.22 3.69 13.59
C TYR A 174 9.46 3.63 15.11
N SER A 175 9.57 4.78 15.76
CA SER A 175 9.79 4.83 17.22
C SER A 175 8.59 4.29 18.00
N GLU A 176 7.38 4.56 17.53
CA GLU A 176 6.14 4.07 18.11
C GLU A 176 5.92 2.58 17.79
N ASP A 177 6.11 2.21 16.50
CA ASP A 177 5.98 0.84 16.01
C ASP A 177 6.89 -0.13 16.78
N SER A 178 8.15 0.26 17.00
CA SER A 178 9.13 -0.55 17.75
C SER A 178 8.81 -0.76 19.22
N GLN A 179 7.90 0.01 19.80
CA GLN A 179 7.46 -0.07 21.20
C GLN A 179 6.01 -0.56 21.32
N ALA A 180 5.34 -0.82 20.20
CA ALA A 180 3.96 -1.24 20.20
C ALA A 180 3.80 -2.62 20.86
N ILE A 181 2.77 -2.76 21.68
CA ILE A 181 2.37 -4.04 22.26
C ILE A 181 1.72 -4.90 21.18
N ALA A 182 0.97 -4.27 20.28
CA ALA A 182 0.36 -4.88 19.11
C ALA A 182 0.35 -3.90 17.96
N ASP A 183 0.51 -4.41 16.75
CA ASP A 183 0.37 -3.66 15.51
C ASP A 183 -0.72 -4.26 14.62
N PHE A 184 -1.42 -3.40 13.92
CA PHE A 184 -2.44 -3.73 12.93
C PHE A 184 -2.17 -3.00 11.63
N ASN A 185 -2.45 -3.69 10.52
CA ASN A 185 -2.47 -3.08 9.20
C ASN A 185 -3.84 -3.36 8.56
N PHE A 186 -4.56 -2.32 8.21
CA PHE A 186 -5.87 -2.40 7.58
C PHE A 186 -5.78 -1.96 6.13
N VAL A 187 -6.48 -2.68 5.25
CA VAL A 187 -6.74 -2.28 3.87
C VAL A 187 -8.24 -2.28 3.66
N MET A 188 -8.80 -1.14 3.25
CA MET A 188 -10.24 -0.99 3.03
C MET A 188 -10.54 -0.22 1.76
N ASP A 189 -11.77 -0.38 1.25
CA ASP A 189 -12.31 0.41 0.15
C ASP A 189 -13.00 1.71 0.63
N THR A 190 -13.56 2.46 -0.29
CA THR A 190 -14.27 3.73 -0.05
C THR A 190 -15.49 3.57 0.86
N ASN A 191 -16.09 2.39 0.89
CA ASN A 191 -17.30 2.08 1.67
C ASN A 191 -16.96 1.57 3.09
N GLY A 192 -15.67 1.39 3.41
CA GLY A 192 -15.22 0.79 4.65
C GLY A 192 -15.23 -0.74 4.63
N ASN A 193 -15.43 -1.37 3.46
CA ASN A 193 -15.29 -2.82 3.34
C ASN A 193 -13.83 -3.22 3.52
N ILE A 194 -13.61 -4.22 4.36
CA ILE A 194 -12.27 -4.70 4.69
C ILE A 194 -11.79 -5.65 3.59
N ILE A 195 -10.64 -5.34 3.00
CA ILE A 195 -9.97 -6.18 2.01
C ILE A 195 -8.93 -7.07 2.69
N GLU A 196 -8.18 -6.49 3.63
CA GLU A 196 -7.19 -7.22 4.41
C GLU A 196 -7.05 -6.61 5.80
N VAL A 197 -6.89 -7.48 6.80
CA VAL A 197 -6.51 -7.12 8.16
C VAL A 197 -5.37 -8.02 8.58
N GLN A 198 -4.28 -7.42 9.00
CA GLN A 198 -3.20 -8.12 9.71
C GLN A 198 -3.10 -7.51 11.10
N GLY A 199 -3.00 -8.34 12.13
CA GLY A 199 -2.86 -7.87 13.49
C GLY A 199 -2.12 -8.90 14.33
N THR A 200 -1.12 -8.45 15.06
CA THR A 200 -0.27 -9.31 15.89
C THR A 200 0.00 -8.62 17.21
N GLY A 201 -0.14 -9.38 18.32
CA GLY A 201 0.42 -8.98 19.60
C GLY A 201 1.89 -9.35 19.62
N GLU A 202 2.79 -8.39 19.44
CA GLU A 202 4.23 -8.64 19.33
C GLU A 202 4.87 -8.86 20.71
N SER A 203 4.54 -8.03 21.68
CA SER A 203 5.07 -8.10 23.05
C SER A 203 3.99 -8.28 24.12
N GLY A 204 2.73 -8.41 23.72
CA GLY A 204 1.59 -8.59 24.63
C GLY A 204 0.33 -9.02 23.91
N ILE A 205 -0.80 -8.88 24.60
CA ILE A 205 -2.13 -9.20 24.09
C ILE A 205 -2.95 -7.93 23.96
N PHE A 206 -3.91 -7.93 23.05
CA PHE A 206 -4.89 -6.84 22.89
C PHE A 206 -6.31 -7.35 23.09
N THR A 207 -7.18 -6.46 23.49
CA THR A 207 -8.59 -6.78 23.74
C THR A 207 -9.43 -6.63 22.47
N LYS A 208 -10.60 -7.28 22.45
CA LYS A 208 -11.60 -7.07 21.40
C LYS A 208 -11.99 -5.59 21.27
N THR A 209 -12.12 -4.87 22.38
CA THR A 209 -12.46 -3.43 22.36
C THR A 209 -11.38 -2.61 21.67
N GLN A 210 -10.10 -2.88 21.93
CA GLN A 210 -9.00 -2.20 21.25
C GLN A 210 -8.99 -2.50 19.74
N LEU A 211 -9.29 -3.73 19.32
CA LEU A 211 -9.42 -4.06 17.89
C LEU A 211 -10.58 -3.30 17.22
N ILE A 212 -11.72 -3.17 17.90
CA ILE A 212 -12.86 -2.40 17.39
C ILE A 212 -12.45 -0.93 17.22
N THR A 213 -11.88 -0.31 18.26
CA THR A 213 -11.37 1.07 18.18
C THR A 213 -10.35 1.25 17.05
N ALA A 214 -9.39 0.33 16.92
CA ALA A 214 -8.40 0.37 15.85
C ALA A 214 -9.05 0.31 14.46
N THR A 215 -10.08 -0.52 14.30
CA THR A 215 -10.83 -0.65 13.04
C THR A 215 -11.58 0.64 12.68
N GLU A 216 -12.25 1.27 13.64
CA GLU A 216 -12.98 2.54 13.45
C GLU A 216 -12.02 3.69 13.10
N MET A 217 -10.88 3.78 13.77
CA MET A 217 -9.83 4.76 13.47
C MET A 217 -9.28 4.55 12.06
N ALA A 218 -9.00 3.29 11.70
CA ALA A 218 -8.50 2.93 10.36
C ALA A 218 -9.52 3.28 9.28
N GLU A 219 -10.81 2.99 9.46
CA GLU A 219 -11.85 3.31 8.49
C GLU A 219 -11.92 4.81 8.21
N SER A 220 -11.92 5.65 9.26
CA SER A 220 -11.94 7.10 9.12
C SER A 220 -10.71 7.62 8.34
N ALA A 221 -9.53 7.15 8.72
CA ALA A 221 -8.28 7.53 8.08
C ALA A 221 -8.21 7.08 6.61
N ILE A 222 -8.63 5.86 6.32
CA ILE A 222 -8.62 5.29 4.95
C ILE A 222 -9.55 6.09 4.03
N LYS A 223 -10.74 6.47 4.47
CA LYS A 223 -11.64 7.33 3.69
C LYS A 223 -10.99 8.67 3.34
N HIS A 224 -10.29 9.27 4.30
CA HIS A 224 -9.53 10.51 4.06
C HIS A 224 -8.37 10.30 3.08
N ILE A 225 -7.57 9.23 3.25
CA ILE A 225 -6.47 8.90 2.34
C ILE A 225 -7.00 8.67 0.91
N ILE A 226 -8.12 7.96 0.74
CA ILE A 226 -8.73 7.76 -0.59
C ILE A 226 -9.19 9.10 -1.20
N SER A 227 -9.68 10.04 -0.40
CA SER A 227 -10.00 11.38 -0.92
C SER A 227 -8.77 12.10 -1.46
N ILE A 228 -7.63 12.01 -0.75
CA ILE A 228 -6.35 12.56 -1.22
C ILE A 228 -5.89 11.82 -2.50
N GLN A 229 -5.93 10.49 -2.56
CA GLN A 229 -5.53 9.72 -3.74
C GLN A 229 -6.26 10.18 -5.00
N LYS A 230 -7.57 10.45 -4.89
CA LYS A 230 -8.41 10.87 -6.04
C LYS A 230 -7.96 12.18 -6.67
N GLU A 231 -7.30 13.06 -5.94
CA GLU A 231 -6.73 14.31 -6.48
C GLU A 231 -5.54 14.07 -7.43
N TYR A 232 -4.94 12.86 -7.32
CA TYR A 232 -3.79 12.45 -8.13
C TYR A 232 -4.12 11.44 -9.23
N PHE A 233 -5.38 11.10 -9.41
CA PHE A 233 -5.83 10.27 -10.54
C PHE A 233 -5.86 11.10 -11.83
N ASP A 234 -5.47 10.47 -12.97
CA ASP A 234 -5.45 11.12 -14.30
C ASP A 234 -6.82 11.09 -15.02
#